data_4bc307d39e89c7b94ca3218ef1f6b778
#
_entry.id   4bc307d39e89c7b94ca3218ef1f6b778
#
_cell.length_a   1.000
_cell.length_b   1.000
_cell.length_c   1.000
_cell.angle_alpha   90.00
_cell.angle_beta   90.00
_cell.angle_gamma   90.00
#
_symmetry.space_group_name_H-M   'P 1'
#
loop_
_entity.id
_entity.type
_entity.pdbx_description
1 polymer ?
#
loop_
_entity_poly.entity_id
_entity_poly.type
_entity_poly.pdbx_seq_one_letter_code
_entity_poly.pdbx_strand_id
1 'polypeptide(L)'
;MNSLIQCKNLTLQYDRHIAVQNVSFSVKPGDFLCIVGENGSGKSTLLKGLLGLLPPHDGQISYAPSLSRTAIGYVPQQSTVQRDFPATVWEIVLSGCLARRGKRPFFSAAEKKRAHASLERLGIADLCRQSYRALSGGQQQRVLLARALCAADQLFCLDEPATG
;
A
#
# COMPACT_ATOMS: atom_id res chain seq x y z
N MET A 1 2.47 -24.83 -6.24
CA MET A 1 3.22 -23.86 -5.42
C MET A 1 2.31 -22.65 -5.19
N ASN A 2 1.83 -22.44 -3.95
CA ASN A 2 0.87 -21.37 -3.66
C ASN A 2 1.58 -20.07 -3.23
N SER A 3 2.42 -19.48 -4.09
CA SER A 3 2.95 -18.15 -3.82
C SER A 3 1.98 -17.07 -4.30
N LEU A 4 1.77 -16.03 -3.50
CA LEU A 4 1.00 -14.84 -3.87
C LEU A 4 1.74 -14.00 -4.90
N ILE A 5 3.06 -13.83 -4.70
CA ILE A 5 3.96 -13.14 -5.62
C ILE A 5 5.22 -13.99 -5.80
N GLN A 6 5.73 -14.04 -7.02
CA GLN A 6 7.01 -14.63 -7.35
C GLN A 6 7.81 -13.65 -8.22
N CYS A 7 9.01 -13.32 -7.78
CA CYS A 7 10.00 -12.57 -8.54
C CYS A 7 11.09 -13.52 -9.03
N LYS A 8 11.49 -13.42 -10.30
CA LYS A 8 12.58 -14.19 -10.90
C LYS A 8 13.53 -13.26 -11.63
N ASN A 9 14.78 -13.22 -11.19
CA ASN A 9 15.88 -12.43 -11.76
C ASN A 9 15.49 -10.97 -12.00
N LEU A 10 14.68 -10.42 -11.09
CA LEU A 10 14.06 -9.10 -11.22
C LEU A 10 15.10 -8.00 -11.19
N THR A 11 15.13 -7.19 -12.24
CA THR A 11 15.91 -5.95 -12.32
C THR A 11 14.95 -4.80 -12.56
N LEU A 12 15.06 -3.75 -11.73
CA LEU A 12 14.26 -2.52 -11.82
C LEU A 12 15.18 -1.34 -12.05
N GLN A 13 14.77 -0.46 -12.97
CA GLN A 13 15.56 0.68 -13.42
C GLN A 13 14.70 1.94 -13.50
N TYR A 14 15.28 3.06 -13.10
CA TYR A 14 14.78 4.41 -13.40
C TYR A 14 15.71 5.07 -14.40
N ASP A 15 15.18 5.47 -15.56
CA ASP A 15 15.93 6.04 -16.68
C ASP A 15 17.15 5.16 -17.01
N ARG A 16 18.34 5.57 -16.55
CA ARG A 16 19.61 4.83 -16.77
C ARG A 16 20.21 4.25 -15.49
N HIS A 17 19.52 4.39 -14.35
CA HIS A 17 20.01 3.93 -13.06
C HIS A 17 19.33 2.62 -12.64
N ILE A 18 20.11 1.55 -12.48
CA ILE A 18 19.61 0.28 -11.93
C ILE A 18 19.50 0.43 -10.42
N ALA A 19 18.26 0.36 -9.90
CA ALA A 19 17.98 0.50 -8.49
C ALA A 19 17.85 -0.86 -7.78
N VAL A 20 17.45 -1.91 -8.50
CA VAL A 20 17.35 -3.30 -8.02
C VAL A 20 17.90 -4.20 -9.11
N GLN A 21 18.80 -5.12 -8.76
CA GLN A 21 19.47 -5.97 -9.74
C GLN A 21 19.35 -7.44 -9.37
N ASN A 22 18.85 -8.25 -10.30
CA ASN A 22 18.83 -9.71 -10.27
C ASN A 22 18.29 -10.33 -8.96
N VAL A 23 17.15 -9.84 -8.47
CA VAL A 23 16.53 -10.29 -7.22
C VAL A 23 15.50 -11.37 -7.51
N SER A 24 15.58 -12.50 -6.78
CA SER A 24 14.63 -13.60 -6.87
C SER A 24 14.12 -14.01 -5.50
N PHE A 25 12.79 -14.01 -5.33
CA PHE A 25 12.12 -14.46 -4.10
C PHE A 25 10.66 -14.80 -4.38
N SER A 26 10.00 -15.39 -3.39
CA SER A 26 8.56 -15.64 -3.44
C SER A 26 7.91 -15.27 -2.10
N VAL A 27 6.66 -14.81 -2.14
CA VAL A 27 5.83 -14.49 -0.97
C VAL A 27 4.62 -15.43 -1.00
N LYS A 28 4.38 -16.14 0.09
CA LYS A 28 3.26 -17.07 0.27
C LYS A 28 2.19 -16.45 1.18
N PRO A 29 0.96 -16.97 1.19
CA PRO A 29 -0.02 -16.59 2.21
C PRO A 29 0.53 -16.83 3.62
N GLY A 30 0.41 -15.81 4.49
CA GLY A 30 0.90 -15.86 5.86
C GLY A 30 2.38 -15.48 6.05
N ASP A 31 3.14 -15.29 4.98
CA ASP A 31 4.52 -14.83 5.09
C ASP A 31 4.58 -13.37 5.58
N PHE A 32 5.60 -13.10 6.39
CA PHE A 32 6.05 -11.76 6.73
C PHE A 32 7.43 -11.54 6.12
N LEU A 33 7.49 -10.73 5.05
CA LEU A 33 8.73 -10.41 4.36
C LEU A 33 9.22 -9.03 4.77
N CYS A 34 10.42 -8.95 5.35
CA CYS A 34 11.09 -7.70 5.66
C CYS A 34 12.21 -7.41 4.67
N ILE A 35 12.17 -6.21 4.06
CA ILE A 35 13.21 -5.74 3.15
C ILE A 35 14.06 -4.74 3.92
N VAL A 36 15.32 -5.08 4.18
CA VAL A 36 16.27 -4.26 4.93
C VAL A 36 17.42 -3.79 4.04
N GLY A 37 17.97 -2.63 4.34
CA GLY A 37 19.08 -2.04 3.61
C GLY A 37 19.19 -0.54 3.90
N GLU A 38 20.30 0.08 3.49
CA GLU A 38 20.57 1.51 3.63
C GLU A 38 19.57 2.38 2.83
N ASN A 39 19.53 3.67 3.15
CA ASN A 39 18.76 4.62 2.36
C ASN A 39 19.31 4.68 0.92
N GLY A 40 18.41 4.62 -0.06
CA GLY A 40 18.80 4.55 -1.47
C GLY A 40 19.09 3.15 -2.00
N SER A 41 19.04 2.08 -1.18
CA SER A 41 19.33 0.71 -1.64
C SER A 41 18.25 0.07 -2.52
N GLY A 42 17.20 0.81 -2.93
CA GLY A 42 16.17 0.31 -3.84
C GLY A 42 14.95 -0.31 -3.17
N LYS A 43 14.78 -0.25 -1.84
CA LYS A 43 13.63 -0.82 -1.10
C LYS A 43 12.28 -0.34 -1.64
N SER A 44 12.08 0.98 -1.69
CA SER A 44 10.85 1.58 -2.22
C SER A 44 10.68 1.32 -3.71
N THR A 45 11.77 1.18 -4.47
CA THR A 45 11.74 0.80 -5.89
C THR A 45 11.25 -0.63 -6.05
N LEU A 46 11.75 -1.56 -5.22
CA LEU A 46 11.27 -2.94 -5.21
C LEU A 46 9.77 -3.01 -4.88
N LEU A 47 9.31 -2.29 -3.86
CA LEU A 47 7.88 -2.21 -3.53
C LEU A 47 7.06 -1.65 -4.69
N LYS A 48 7.52 -0.60 -5.39
CA LYS A 48 6.83 -0.07 -6.58
C LYS A 48 6.76 -1.11 -7.70
N GLY A 49 7.81 -1.90 -7.91
CA GLY A 49 7.79 -3.03 -8.84
C GLY A 49 6.73 -4.05 -8.45
N LEU A 50 6.70 -4.48 -7.17
CA LEU A 50 5.71 -5.43 -6.64
C LEU A 50 4.26 -4.93 -6.72
N LEU A 51 4.05 -3.62 -6.70
CA LEU A 51 2.75 -2.99 -6.87
C LEU A 51 2.37 -2.80 -8.35
N GLY A 52 3.29 -3.09 -9.29
CA GLY A 52 3.11 -2.86 -10.71
C GLY A 52 3.13 -1.38 -11.13
N LEU A 53 3.67 -0.51 -10.26
CA LEU A 53 3.85 0.92 -10.53
C LEU A 53 5.12 1.20 -11.34
N LEU A 54 6.06 0.26 -11.33
CA LEU A 54 7.29 0.28 -12.12
C LEU A 54 7.41 -1.06 -12.86
N PRO A 55 7.47 -1.06 -14.20
CA PRO A 55 7.65 -2.30 -14.95
C PRO A 55 9.07 -2.86 -14.75
N PRO A 56 9.26 -4.19 -14.77
CA PRO A 56 10.58 -4.79 -14.80
C PRO A 56 11.39 -4.33 -16.02
N HIS A 57 12.67 -4.01 -15.80
CA HIS A 57 13.64 -3.83 -16.87
C HIS A 57 14.10 -5.19 -17.41
N ASP A 58 14.33 -6.14 -16.49
CA ASP A 58 14.64 -7.52 -16.79
C ASP A 58 14.05 -8.45 -15.74
N GLY A 59 13.92 -9.74 -16.06
CA GLY A 59 13.25 -10.72 -15.21
C GLY A 59 11.72 -10.57 -15.24
N GLN A 60 11.05 -11.12 -14.21
CA GLN A 60 9.59 -11.10 -14.18
C GLN A 60 9.02 -11.09 -12.76
N ILE A 61 7.84 -10.50 -12.63
CA ILE A 61 6.99 -10.58 -11.45
C ILE A 61 5.71 -11.32 -11.84
N SER A 62 5.44 -12.44 -11.16
CA SER A 62 4.23 -13.23 -11.35
C SER A 62 3.34 -13.13 -10.12
N TYR A 63 2.05 -12.99 -10.32
CA TYR A 63 1.04 -12.90 -9.24
C TYR A 63 0.14 -14.13 -9.29
N ALA A 64 -0.28 -14.62 -8.12
CA ALA A 64 -1.29 -15.65 -8.06
C ALA A 64 -2.58 -15.19 -8.78
N PRO A 65 -3.30 -16.08 -9.47
CA PRO A 65 -4.59 -15.72 -10.10
C PRO A 65 -5.62 -15.14 -9.12
N SER A 66 -5.53 -15.53 -7.85
CA SER A 66 -6.38 -15.01 -6.76
C SER A 66 -6.00 -13.62 -6.28
N LEU A 67 -4.78 -13.13 -6.57
CA LEU A 67 -4.30 -11.83 -6.11
C LEU A 67 -4.52 -10.77 -7.19
N SER A 68 -5.54 -9.93 -7.00
CA SER A 68 -5.68 -8.71 -7.81
C SER A 68 -4.69 -7.64 -7.33
N ARG A 69 -3.95 -7.02 -8.23
CA ARG A 69 -3.05 -5.88 -7.89
C ARG A 69 -3.79 -4.73 -7.23
N THR A 70 -5.06 -4.54 -7.57
CA THR A 70 -5.92 -3.50 -6.97
C THR A 70 -6.40 -3.83 -5.57
N ALA A 71 -6.15 -5.05 -5.09
CA ALA A 71 -6.46 -5.54 -3.75
C ALA A 71 -5.21 -5.66 -2.84
N ILE A 72 -4.11 -5.02 -3.24
CA ILE A 72 -2.91 -4.88 -2.43
C ILE A 72 -3.04 -3.57 -1.63
N GLY A 73 -2.96 -3.66 -0.30
CA GLY A 73 -2.90 -2.49 0.57
C GLY A 73 -1.47 -1.93 0.57
N TYR A 74 -1.33 -0.65 0.28
CA TYR A 74 -0.02 0.01 0.28
C TYR A 74 -0.03 1.27 1.14
N VAL A 75 0.93 1.36 2.04
CA VAL A 75 1.25 2.57 2.81
C VAL A 75 2.57 3.12 2.30
N PRO A 76 2.54 4.23 1.56
CA PRO A 76 3.76 4.89 1.11
C PRO A 76 4.47 5.59 2.27
N GLN A 77 5.76 5.84 2.10
CA GLN A 77 6.49 6.78 2.94
C GLN A 77 5.80 8.15 2.88
N GLN A 78 5.55 8.74 4.04
CA GLN A 78 4.81 10.01 4.14
C GLN A 78 5.66 11.17 3.60
N SER A 79 5.17 11.87 2.58
CA SER A 79 5.74 13.14 2.13
C SER A 79 5.07 14.33 2.86
N THR A 80 5.79 15.46 2.96
CA THR A 80 5.25 16.71 3.53
C THR A 80 3.97 17.19 2.84
N VAL A 81 3.87 17.01 1.52
CA VAL A 81 2.68 17.38 0.72
C VAL A 81 1.44 16.56 1.10
N GLN A 82 1.63 15.31 1.54
CA GLN A 82 0.51 14.46 1.95
C GLN A 82 -0.05 14.86 3.32
N ARG A 83 0.74 15.54 4.17
CA ARG A 83 0.30 15.99 5.50
C ARG A 83 -0.76 17.09 5.44
N ASP A 84 -0.75 17.93 4.42
CA ASP A 84 -1.66 19.06 4.26
C ASP A 84 -2.86 18.76 3.36
N PHE A 85 -3.16 17.49 3.10
CA PHE A 85 -4.25 17.12 2.21
C PHE A 85 -5.61 17.57 2.78
N PRO A 86 -6.40 18.39 2.02
CA PRO A 86 -7.64 19.00 2.52
C PRO A 86 -8.82 18.02 2.42
N ALA A 87 -8.78 16.95 3.17
CA ALA A 87 -9.86 15.96 3.23
C ALA A 87 -10.10 15.52 4.68
N THR A 88 -11.27 14.98 4.93
CA THR A 88 -11.61 14.33 6.19
C THR A 88 -10.95 12.96 6.29
N VAL A 89 -10.76 12.48 7.52
CA VAL A 89 -10.29 11.11 7.78
C VAL A 89 -11.15 10.09 7.05
N TRP A 90 -12.49 10.27 7.09
CA TRP A 90 -13.44 9.39 6.41
C TRP A 90 -13.17 9.30 4.91
N GLU A 91 -13.02 10.43 4.23
CA GLU A 91 -12.77 10.47 2.78
C GLU A 91 -11.47 9.77 2.40
N ILE A 92 -10.40 9.99 3.19
CA ILE A 92 -9.11 9.33 2.96
C ILE A 92 -9.24 7.82 3.12
N VAL A 93 -9.84 7.33 4.22
CA VAL A 93 -9.96 5.90 4.47
C VAL A 93 -10.87 5.25 3.42
N LEU A 94 -12.00 5.87 3.10
CA LEU A 94 -12.94 5.36 2.09
C LEU A 94 -12.31 5.31 0.69
N SER A 95 -11.36 6.22 0.38
CA SER A 95 -10.61 6.19 -0.89
C SER A 95 -9.82 4.89 -1.09
N GLY A 96 -9.48 4.16 -0.03
CA GLY A 96 -8.89 2.82 -0.13
C GLY A 96 -9.78 1.80 -0.86
N CYS A 97 -11.09 2.05 -0.89
CA CYS A 97 -12.05 1.19 -1.61
C CYS A 97 -12.25 1.59 -3.09
N LEU A 98 -11.55 2.61 -3.62
CA LEU A 98 -11.76 3.10 -4.99
C LEU A 98 -11.59 2.02 -6.06
N ALA A 99 -10.57 1.17 -5.91
CA ALA A 99 -10.32 0.08 -6.87
C ALA A 99 -11.47 -0.94 -6.90
N ARG A 100 -12.13 -1.17 -5.75
CA ARG A 100 -13.29 -2.06 -5.62
C ARG A 100 -14.55 -1.45 -6.19
N ARG A 101 -14.70 -0.13 -6.03
CA ARG A 101 -15.85 0.61 -6.57
C ARG A 101 -15.93 0.49 -8.10
N GLY A 102 -14.79 0.42 -8.77
CA GLY A 102 -14.70 0.40 -10.23
C GLY A 102 -15.33 1.67 -10.83
N LYS A 103 -16.20 1.50 -11.84
CA LYS A 103 -16.87 2.61 -12.54
C LYS A 103 -18.15 3.13 -11.85
N ARG A 104 -18.53 2.59 -10.68
CA ARG A 104 -19.72 3.06 -9.97
C ARG A 104 -19.52 4.48 -9.43
N PRO A 105 -20.53 5.37 -9.49
CA PRO A 105 -20.38 6.76 -9.04
C PRO A 105 -20.29 6.87 -7.51
N PHE A 106 -20.92 5.95 -6.77
CA PHE A 106 -21.00 5.97 -5.31
C PHE A 106 -20.41 4.70 -4.69
N PHE A 107 -19.93 4.82 -3.45
CA PHE A 107 -19.51 3.69 -2.63
C PHE A 107 -20.73 2.93 -2.11
N SER A 108 -20.66 1.60 -2.14
CA SER A 108 -21.68 0.70 -1.60
C SER A 108 -21.68 0.70 -0.07
N ALA A 109 -22.76 0.16 0.52
CA ALA A 109 -22.83 -0.04 1.96
C ALA A 109 -21.71 -0.96 2.49
N ALA A 110 -21.32 -1.98 1.72
CA ALA A 110 -20.22 -2.89 2.08
C ALA A 110 -18.87 -2.17 2.14
N GLU A 111 -18.58 -1.27 1.18
CA GLU A 111 -17.35 -0.48 1.18
C GLU A 111 -17.32 0.51 2.34
N LYS A 112 -18.44 1.16 2.65
CA LYS A 112 -18.57 2.05 3.82
C LYS A 112 -18.40 1.28 5.14
N LYS A 113 -18.99 0.08 5.26
CA LYS A 113 -18.81 -0.80 6.43
C LYS A 113 -17.36 -1.22 6.61
N ARG A 114 -16.67 -1.56 5.50
CA ARG A 114 -15.24 -1.90 5.51
C ARG A 114 -14.37 -0.73 5.96
N ALA A 115 -14.64 0.48 5.49
CA ALA A 115 -13.94 1.69 5.91
C ALA A 115 -14.13 1.95 7.41
N HIS A 116 -15.36 1.83 7.91
CA HIS A 116 -15.66 2.00 9.34
C HIS A 116 -14.93 0.95 10.20
N ALA A 117 -14.98 -0.31 9.83
CA ALA A 117 -14.28 -1.38 10.53
C ALA A 117 -12.74 -1.16 10.55
N SER A 118 -12.18 -0.56 9.49
CA SER A 118 -10.75 -0.22 9.46
C SER A 118 -10.42 0.92 10.43
N LEU A 119 -11.29 1.92 10.57
CA LEU A 119 -11.14 2.99 11.55
C LEU A 119 -11.23 2.47 12.99
N GLU A 120 -12.20 1.60 13.28
CA GLU A 120 -12.36 0.95 14.58
C GLU A 120 -11.13 0.11 14.94
N ARG A 121 -10.66 -0.71 14.00
CA ARG A 121 -9.48 -1.58 14.19
C ARG A 121 -8.22 -0.80 14.56
N LEU A 122 -8.08 0.44 14.09
CA LEU A 122 -6.94 1.31 14.39
C LEU A 122 -7.22 2.31 15.52
N GLY A 123 -8.39 2.24 16.17
CA GLY A 123 -8.74 3.07 17.31
C GLY A 123 -8.83 4.57 16.96
N ILE A 124 -9.35 4.90 15.76
CA ILE A 124 -9.49 6.28 15.25
C ILE A 124 -10.89 6.56 14.68
N ALA A 125 -11.90 5.79 15.07
CA ALA A 125 -13.27 5.97 14.58
C ALA A 125 -13.88 7.32 15.01
N ASP A 126 -13.50 7.81 16.18
CA ASP A 126 -13.89 9.12 16.73
C ASP A 126 -13.35 10.30 15.90
N LEU A 127 -12.25 10.10 15.15
CA LEU A 127 -11.63 11.12 14.32
C LEU A 127 -12.22 11.18 12.90
N CYS A 128 -13.19 10.34 12.55
CA CYS A 128 -13.65 10.13 11.17
C CYS A 128 -14.11 11.44 10.46
N ARG A 129 -14.64 12.40 11.20
CA ARG A 129 -15.11 13.71 10.67
C ARG A 129 -14.06 14.81 10.73
N GLN A 130 -12.94 14.57 11.37
CA GLN A 130 -11.87 15.58 11.49
C GLN A 130 -11.12 15.74 10.17
N SER A 131 -10.57 16.96 9.98
CA SER A 131 -9.66 17.22 8.86
C SER A 131 -8.33 16.50 9.09
N TYR A 132 -7.84 15.78 8.07
CA TYR A 132 -6.60 15.04 8.13
C TYR A 132 -5.38 15.91 8.53
N ARG A 133 -5.32 17.14 8.02
CA ARG A 133 -4.24 18.10 8.34
C ARG A 133 -4.21 18.52 9.80
N ALA A 134 -5.34 18.40 10.53
CA ALA A 134 -5.43 18.77 11.93
C ALA A 134 -4.94 17.66 12.89
N LEU A 135 -4.60 16.48 12.35
CA LEU A 135 -4.19 15.33 13.11
C LEU A 135 -2.69 15.38 13.44
N SER A 136 -2.32 14.76 14.57
CA SER A 136 -0.92 14.49 14.88
C SER A 136 -0.31 13.50 13.87
N GLY A 137 1.03 13.48 13.71
CA GLY A 137 1.71 12.58 12.77
C GLY A 137 1.36 11.10 13.01
N GLY A 138 1.28 10.66 14.26
CA GLY A 138 0.88 9.31 14.59
C GLY A 138 -0.58 8.99 14.25
N GLN A 139 -1.49 9.97 14.37
CA GLN A 139 -2.88 9.82 13.93
C GLN A 139 -2.98 9.76 12.41
N GLN A 140 -2.23 10.63 11.70
CA GLN A 140 -2.16 10.62 10.23
C GLN A 140 -1.65 9.25 9.71
N GLN A 141 -0.64 8.69 10.36
CA GLN A 141 -0.12 7.36 10.01
C GLN A 141 -1.19 6.27 10.20
N ARG A 142 -1.96 6.29 11.30
CA ARG A 142 -3.07 5.35 11.50
C ARG A 142 -4.16 5.51 10.42
N VAL A 143 -4.44 6.73 9.97
CA VAL A 143 -5.37 6.96 8.86
C VAL A 143 -4.88 6.33 7.56
N LEU A 144 -3.59 6.47 7.22
CA LEU A 144 -3.01 5.82 6.03
C LEU A 144 -3.01 4.29 6.14
N LEU A 145 -2.76 3.76 7.33
CA LEU A 145 -2.89 2.33 7.61
C LEU A 145 -4.35 1.86 7.43
N ALA A 146 -5.34 2.61 7.95
CA ALA A 146 -6.76 2.30 7.76
C ALA A 146 -7.16 2.30 6.28
N ARG A 147 -6.69 3.29 5.52
CA ARG A 147 -6.88 3.35 4.06
C ARG A 147 -6.32 2.12 3.35
N ALA A 148 -5.10 1.72 3.69
CA ALA A 148 -4.47 0.54 3.09
C ALA A 148 -5.20 -0.76 3.47
N LEU A 149 -5.71 -0.88 4.71
CA LEU A 149 -6.55 -2.01 5.13
C LEU A 149 -7.86 -2.09 4.34
N CYS A 150 -8.43 -0.95 3.93
CA CYS A 150 -9.60 -0.94 3.04
C CYS A 150 -9.28 -1.52 1.66
N ALA A 151 -8.09 -1.28 1.13
CA ALA A 151 -7.64 -1.80 -0.15
C ALA A 151 -7.25 -3.28 -0.07
N ALA A 152 -6.55 -3.67 1.01
CA ALA A 152 -5.96 -5.00 1.16
C ALA A 152 -6.99 -6.12 1.30
N ASP A 153 -6.80 -7.19 0.53
CA ASP A 153 -7.48 -8.47 0.73
C ASP A 153 -6.53 -9.55 1.23
N GLN A 154 -5.37 -9.67 0.59
CA GLN A 154 -4.43 -10.76 0.81
C GLN A 154 -3.00 -10.29 1.05
N LEU A 155 -2.66 -9.07 0.62
CA LEU A 155 -1.31 -8.55 0.72
C LEU A 155 -1.32 -7.10 1.21
N PHE A 156 -0.39 -6.81 2.12
CA PHE A 156 -0.20 -5.50 2.71
C PHE A 156 1.28 -5.10 2.61
N CYS A 157 1.55 -3.96 2.03
CA CYS A 157 2.89 -3.43 1.84
C CYS A 157 3.08 -2.13 2.62
N LEU A 158 4.18 -2.02 3.36
CA LEU A 158 4.57 -0.83 4.11
C LEU A 158 5.93 -0.35 3.60
N ASP A 159 6.03 0.93 3.29
CA ASP A 159 7.29 1.58 2.90
C ASP A 159 7.71 2.53 4.03
N GLU A 160 8.72 2.13 4.80
CA GLU A 160 9.26 2.86 5.98
C GLU A 160 8.16 3.39 6.93
N PRO A 161 7.38 2.49 7.57
CA PRO A 161 6.21 2.90 8.37
C PRO A 161 6.55 3.64 9.67
N ALA A 162 7.81 3.70 10.05
CA ALA A 162 8.27 4.23 11.33
C ALA A 162 9.52 5.10 11.18
N THR A 163 9.32 6.35 10.79
CA THR A 163 10.27 7.42 11.08
C THR A 163 9.52 8.47 11.90
N GLY A 164 9.52 8.30 13.20
CA GLY A 164 9.06 9.26 14.19
C GLY A 164 10.12 9.46 15.22
#